data_f1ac5ee0f1f96f98bdcee147cb2a03f6
#
_entry.id   f1ac5ee0f1f96f98bdcee147cb2a03f6
#
_cell.length_a   1.000
_cell.length_b   1.000
_cell.length_c   1.000
_cell.angle_alpha   90.00
_cell.angle_beta   90.00
_cell.angle_gamma   90.00
#
_symmetry.space_group_name_H-M   'P 1'
#
loop_
_entity.id
_entity.type
_entity.pdbx_description
1 polymer ?
#
loop_
_entity_poly.entity_id
_entity_poly.type
_entity_poly.pdbx_seq_one_letter_code
_entity_poly.pdbx_strand_id
1 'polypeptide(L)'
;VRGGRVRSAEIEKNISLLGEKARNGKITINDLQGGTFTITNGGIYGSMLSTPILNPPQSGVLGMHNIIERPVVVDGDIVIRPMMYLALSYDHRIIDGKEAVSFLKNIKESLEEPKRLFLNVWKMEENFDLIVIGGGPGGYVCAIRAAQLGLKTACIESRGTLGGTCLNVGCIPSKSLLNSSELFSKAKNNFSS
;
A
#
# COMPACT_ATOMS: atom_id res chain seq x y z
N VAL A 1 -15.00 6.67 -9.78
CA VAL A 1 -14.98 5.70 -8.66
C VAL A 1 -14.43 6.43 -7.44
N ARG A 2 -15.18 6.51 -6.36
CA ARG A 2 -14.72 7.15 -5.13
C ARG A 2 -13.69 6.23 -4.47
N GLY A 3 -12.42 6.62 -4.51
CA GLY A 3 -11.29 5.87 -3.96
C GLY A 3 -11.18 6.00 -2.43
N GLY A 4 -12.19 5.49 -1.71
CA GLY A 4 -12.00 5.06 -0.33
C GLY A 4 -11.28 3.70 -0.30
N ARG A 5 -11.17 3.04 0.85
CA ARG A 5 -10.59 1.68 0.99
C ARG A 5 -11.41 0.62 0.23
N VAL A 6 -11.38 0.68 -1.11
CA VAL A 6 -12.11 -0.22 -2.00
C VAL A 6 -11.16 -1.33 -2.42
N ARG A 7 -11.59 -2.58 -2.37
CA ARG A 7 -10.80 -3.72 -2.83
C ARG A 7 -10.60 -3.64 -4.35
N SER A 8 -9.46 -4.06 -4.85
CA SER A 8 -9.14 -4.02 -6.30
C SER A 8 -10.23 -4.66 -7.17
N ALA A 9 -10.83 -5.77 -6.73
CA ALA A 9 -11.93 -6.43 -7.42
C ALA A 9 -13.20 -5.57 -7.50
N GLU A 10 -13.48 -4.73 -6.52
CA GLU A 10 -14.61 -3.80 -6.53
C GLU A 10 -14.36 -2.62 -7.47
N ILE A 11 -13.10 -2.17 -7.57
CA ILE A 11 -12.70 -1.13 -8.52
C ILE A 11 -12.95 -1.62 -9.95
N GLU A 12 -12.47 -2.81 -10.30
CA GLU A 12 -12.68 -3.44 -11.61
C GLU A 12 -14.18 -3.59 -11.96
N LYS A 13 -14.96 -4.09 -11.01
CA LYS A 13 -16.40 -4.24 -11.18
C LYS A 13 -17.10 -2.90 -11.43
N ASN A 14 -16.72 -1.85 -10.69
CA ASN A 14 -17.30 -0.52 -10.86
C ASN A 14 -16.89 0.11 -12.20
N ILE A 15 -15.64 -0.06 -12.64
CA ILE A 15 -15.19 0.42 -13.96
C ILE A 15 -15.99 -0.26 -15.06
N SER A 16 -16.16 -1.59 -15.01
CA SER A 16 -16.94 -2.34 -15.99
C SER A 16 -18.40 -1.88 -16.04
N LEU A 17 -19.04 -1.71 -14.89
CA LEU A 17 -20.42 -1.27 -14.76
C LEU A 17 -20.63 0.15 -15.30
N LEU A 18 -19.73 1.08 -14.99
CA LEU A 18 -19.78 2.45 -15.49
C LEU A 18 -19.50 2.49 -17.01
N GLY A 19 -18.60 1.65 -17.51
CA GLY A 19 -18.33 1.51 -18.94
C GLY A 19 -19.55 0.98 -19.71
N GLU A 20 -20.32 0.04 -19.13
CA GLU A 20 -21.56 -0.44 -19.71
C GLU A 20 -22.66 0.63 -19.70
N LYS A 21 -22.83 1.36 -18.61
CA LYS A 21 -23.73 2.53 -18.53
C LYS A 21 -23.38 3.57 -19.59
N ALA A 22 -22.09 3.83 -19.82
CA ALA A 22 -21.63 4.79 -20.83
C ALA A 22 -22.03 4.34 -22.25
N ARG A 23 -21.77 3.09 -22.60
CA ARG A 23 -22.12 2.52 -23.90
C ARG A 23 -23.64 2.56 -24.16
N ASN A 24 -24.43 2.39 -23.11
CA ASN A 24 -25.90 2.39 -23.20
C ASN A 24 -26.50 3.79 -23.07
N GLY A 25 -25.70 4.86 -22.97
CA GLY A 25 -26.19 6.24 -22.81
C GLY A 25 -26.89 6.50 -21.45
N LYS A 26 -26.67 5.66 -20.45
CA LYS A 26 -27.33 5.71 -19.12
C LYS A 26 -26.50 6.35 -18.04
N ILE A 27 -25.44 7.08 -18.37
CA ILE A 27 -24.64 7.84 -17.41
C ILE A 27 -25.47 9.01 -16.89
N THR A 28 -25.49 9.18 -15.58
CA THR A 28 -26.13 10.30 -14.91
C THR A 28 -25.10 11.34 -14.46
N ILE A 29 -25.54 12.57 -14.20
CA ILE A 29 -24.66 13.63 -13.67
C ILE A 29 -24.04 13.20 -12.35
N ASN A 30 -24.76 12.46 -11.53
CA ASN A 30 -24.24 11.94 -10.24
C ASN A 30 -23.10 10.92 -10.42
N ASP A 31 -23.08 10.16 -11.53
CA ASP A 31 -21.98 9.24 -11.83
C ASP A 31 -20.68 10.00 -12.21
N LEU A 32 -20.79 11.24 -12.67
CA LEU A 32 -19.68 12.10 -13.11
C LEU A 32 -19.16 13.04 -12.02
N GLN A 33 -19.89 13.20 -10.93
CA GLN A 33 -19.52 14.14 -9.85
C GLN A 33 -18.69 13.49 -8.75
N GLY A 34 -17.90 14.32 -8.06
CA GLY A 34 -17.14 13.94 -6.87
C GLY A 34 -15.81 13.23 -7.14
N GLY A 35 -15.33 13.21 -8.39
CA GLY A 35 -13.98 12.78 -8.72
C GLY A 35 -12.94 13.80 -8.28
N THR A 36 -11.87 13.34 -7.62
CA THR A 36 -10.74 14.18 -7.17
C THR A 36 -9.54 14.10 -8.10
N PHE A 37 -9.47 13.07 -8.93
CA PHE A 37 -8.40 12.81 -9.87
C PHE A 37 -8.95 12.10 -11.11
N THR A 38 -8.42 12.42 -12.29
CA THR A 38 -8.83 11.80 -13.56
C THR A 38 -7.70 10.97 -14.15
N ILE A 39 -8.05 9.79 -14.65
CA ILE A 39 -7.17 9.01 -15.53
C ILE A 39 -7.83 8.97 -16.90
N THR A 40 -7.14 9.42 -17.94
CA THR A 40 -7.60 9.39 -19.33
C THR A 40 -6.71 8.48 -20.17
N ASN A 41 -7.31 7.72 -21.09
CA ASN A 41 -6.58 6.82 -21.98
C ASN A 41 -6.81 7.21 -23.43
N GLY A 42 -5.85 7.89 -24.02
CA GLY A 42 -5.81 8.22 -25.46
C GLY A 42 -5.21 7.11 -26.33
N GLY A 43 -4.61 6.10 -25.72
CA GLY A 43 -3.90 5.02 -26.44
C GLY A 43 -4.80 4.19 -27.34
N ILE A 44 -6.05 3.99 -26.96
CA ILE A 44 -7.06 3.28 -27.77
C ILE A 44 -7.36 4.00 -29.11
N TYR A 45 -7.06 5.30 -29.20
CA TYR A 45 -7.18 6.11 -30.42
C TYR A 45 -5.81 6.33 -31.11
N GLY A 46 -4.76 5.62 -30.68
CA GLY A 46 -3.43 5.70 -31.24
C GLY A 46 -2.57 6.86 -30.73
N SER A 47 -3.03 7.59 -29.70
CA SER A 47 -2.21 8.68 -29.13
C SER A 47 -0.93 8.14 -28.53
N MET A 48 0.20 8.68 -28.96
CA MET A 48 1.52 8.29 -28.50
C MET A 48 2.06 9.19 -27.37
N LEU A 49 1.73 10.48 -27.46
CA LEU A 49 2.07 11.47 -26.45
C LEU A 49 1.13 12.66 -26.60
N SER A 50 0.39 12.94 -25.56
CA SER A 50 -0.44 14.15 -25.44
C SER A 50 -0.43 14.62 -23.98
N THR A 51 -0.64 15.91 -23.79
CA THR A 51 -0.79 16.49 -22.45
C THR A 51 -2.27 16.57 -22.12
N PRO A 52 -2.78 15.86 -21.10
CA PRO A 52 -4.17 15.97 -20.72
C PRO A 52 -4.48 17.36 -20.15
N ILE A 53 -5.70 17.84 -20.38
CA ILE A 53 -6.15 19.13 -19.85
C ILE A 53 -6.69 18.93 -18.45
N LEU A 54 -6.27 19.77 -17.51
CA LEU A 54 -6.74 19.76 -16.15
C LEU A 54 -8.22 20.14 -16.09
N ASN A 55 -9.02 19.39 -15.34
CA ASN A 55 -10.44 19.63 -15.18
C ASN A 55 -10.74 20.18 -13.77
N PRO A 56 -10.82 21.51 -13.58
CA PRO A 56 -11.11 22.08 -12.26
C PRO A 56 -12.42 21.54 -11.67
N PRO A 57 -12.50 21.29 -10.36
CA PRO A 57 -11.54 21.61 -9.29
C PRO A 57 -10.48 20.53 -9.03
N GLN A 58 -10.29 19.59 -9.93
CA GLN A 58 -9.27 18.55 -9.78
C GLN A 58 -7.87 19.13 -9.88
N SER A 59 -6.95 18.66 -9.04
CA SER A 59 -5.56 19.12 -9.01
C SER A 59 -4.61 18.32 -9.92
N GLY A 60 -5.05 17.21 -10.48
CA GLY A 60 -4.22 16.37 -11.34
C GLY A 60 -5.00 15.51 -12.32
N VAL A 61 -4.40 15.26 -13.48
CA VAL A 61 -4.89 14.36 -14.52
C VAL A 61 -3.74 13.52 -15.05
N LEU A 62 -3.88 12.20 -15.03
CA LEU A 62 -2.92 11.26 -15.61
C LEU A 62 -3.38 10.84 -17.01
N GLY A 63 -2.56 11.08 -18.01
CA GLY A 63 -2.74 10.63 -19.38
C GLY A 63 -2.01 9.32 -19.64
N MET A 64 -2.72 8.33 -20.15
CA MET A 64 -2.18 7.07 -20.66
C MET A 64 -2.20 7.09 -22.19
N HIS A 65 -1.21 6.44 -22.79
CA HIS A 65 -1.01 6.46 -24.25
C HIS A 65 -0.90 5.05 -24.81
N ASN A 66 -0.66 4.94 -26.11
CA ASN A 66 -0.53 3.66 -26.77
C ASN A 66 0.68 2.86 -26.28
N ILE A 67 0.52 1.54 -26.22
CA ILE A 67 1.58 0.60 -25.90
C ILE A 67 2.25 0.19 -27.21
N ILE A 68 3.54 0.47 -27.33
CA ILE A 68 4.33 0.21 -28.54
C ILE A 68 5.56 -0.58 -28.15
N GLU A 69 5.88 -1.63 -28.90
CA GLU A 69 7.12 -2.36 -28.75
C GLU A 69 8.32 -1.49 -29.16
N ARG A 70 9.28 -1.33 -28.26
CA ARG A 70 10.48 -0.52 -28.50
C ARG A 70 11.73 -1.26 -28.02
N PRO A 71 12.88 -1.06 -28.71
CA PRO A 71 14.17 -1.50 -28.19
C PRO A 71 14.53 -0.64 -26.97
N VAL A 72 14.84 -1.28 -25.87
CA VAL A 72 15.34 -0.66 -24.63
C VAL A 72 16.57 -1.40 -24.14
N VAL A 73 17.41 -0.71 -23.39
CA VAL A 73 18.59 -1.33 -22.78
C VAL A 73 18.20 -1.84 -21.37
N VAL A 74 18.40 -3.13 -21.14
CA VAL A 74 18.21 -3.78 -19.84
C VAL A 74 19.49 -4.58 -19.54
N ASP A 75 20.13 -4.29 -18.42
CA ASP A 75 21.37 -4.94 -17.96
C ASP A 75 22.52 -4.95 -19.00
N GLY A 76 22.53 -3.93 -19.89
CA GLY A 76 23.53 -3.78 -20.95
C GLY A 76 23.13 -4.37 -22.30
N ASP A 77 22.04 -5.13 -22.35
CA ASP A 77 21.53 -5.76 -23.59
C ASP A 77 20.37 -4.98 -24.18
N ILE A 78 20.25 -5.00 -25.51
CA ILE A 78 19.11 -4.41 -26.22
C ILE A 78 18.00 -5.46 -26.29
N VAL A 79 16.87 -5.16 -25.63
CA VAL A 79 15.71 -6.04 -25.60
C VAL A 79 14.46 -5.30 -26.09
N ILE A 80 13.52 -6.03 -26.71
CA ILE A 80 12.22 -5.46 -27.11
C ILE A 80 11.29 -5.52 -25.90
N ARG A 81 10.71 -4.38 -25.55
CA ARG A 81 9.74 -4.25 -24.44
C ARG A 81 8.52 -3.44 -24.88
N PRO A 82 7.32 -3.79 -24.38
CA PRO A 82 6.16 -2.94 -24.52
C PRO A 82 6.35 -1.67 -23.68
N MET A 83 6.32 -0.51 -24.34
CA MET A 83 6.54 0.80 -23.73
C MET A 83 5.32 1.68 -23.87
N MET A 84 4.95 2.38 -22.81
CA MET A 84 3.87 3.34 -22.79
C MET A 84 4.33 4.65 -22.14
N TYR A 85 3.98 5.78 -22.75
CA TYR A 85 4.19 7.06 -22.11
C TYR A 85 3.07 7.37 -21.13
N LEU A 86 3.43 7.95 -19.99
CA LEU A 86 2.52 8.53 -19.02
C LEU A 86 2.78 10.03 -18.95
N ALA A 87 1.71 10.81 -19.01
CA ALA A 87 1.78 12.27 -18.86
C ALA A 87 0.91 12.70 -17.66
N LEU A 88 1.46 13.56 -16.81
CA LEU A 88 0.75 14.12 -15.67
C LEU A 88 0.61 15.64 -15.85
N SER A 89 -0.63 16.13 -15.96
CA SER A 89 -0.95 17.54 -15.82
C SER A 89 -1.43 17.80 -14.39
N TYR A 90 -0.90 18.85 -13.76
CA TYR A 90 -1.21 19.17 -12.37
C TYR A 90 -1.22 20.68 -12.11
N ASP A 91 -1.92 21.09 -11.06
CA ASP A 91 -1.95 22.47 -10.60
C ASP A 91 -0.69 22.78 -9.78
N HIS A 92 0.25 23.50 -10.37
CA HIS A 92 1.55 23.82 -9.75
C HIS A 92 1.44 24.76 -8.54
N ARG A 93 0.26 25.31 -8.27
CA ARG A 93 0.00 26.08 -7.04
C ARG A 93 -0.16 25.19 -5.80
N ILE A 94 -0.49 23.90 -6.01
CA ILE A 94 -0.80 22.91 -4.97
C ILE A 94 0.24 21.80 -4.94
N ILE A 95 0.72 21.37 -6.11
CA ILE A 95 1.65 20.26 -6.29
C ILE A 95 2.96 20.79 -6.85
N ASP A 96 4.08 20.46 -6.23
CA ASP A 96 5.39 20.83 -6.75
C ASP A 96 5.93 19.80 -7.75
N GLY A 97 7.00 20.18 -8.49
CA GLY A 97 7.60 19.31 -9.49
C GLY A 97 8.20 18.02 -8.90
N LYS A 98 8.70 18.07 -7.67
CA LYS A 98 9.26 16.90 -6.98
C LYS A 98 8.17 15.89 -6.67
N GLU A 99 7.02 16.33 -6.16
CA GLU A 99 5.87 15.48 -5.86
C GLU A 99 5.31 14.85 -7.14
N ALA A 100 5.13 15.65 -8.21
CA ALA A 100 4.63 15.19 -9.50
C ALA A 100 5.52 14.12 -10.13
N VAL A 101 6.84 14.33 -10.16
CA VAL A 101 7.80 13.35 -10.72
C VAL A 101 7.91 12.13 -9.84
N SER A 102 7.88 12.28 -8.51
CA SER A 102 7.89 11.15 -7.58
C SER A 102 6.66 10.28 -7.75
N PHE A 103 5.49 10.88 -7.97
CA PHE A 103 4.24 10.16 -8.25
C PHE A 103 4.35 9.32 -9.54
N LEU A 104 4.84 9.90 -10.64
CA LEU A 104 5.05 9.17 -11.90
C LEU A 104 6.07 8.05 -11.75
N LYS A 105 7.16 8.30 -11.03
CA LYS A 105 8.19 7.30 -10.74
C LYS A 105 7.60 6.10 -9.97
N ASN A 106 6.79 6.36 -8.95
CA ASN A 106 6.13 5.32 -8.17
C ASN A 106 5.17 4.49 -9.03
N ILE A 107 4.41 5.13 -9.93
CA ILE A 107 3.54 4.40 -10.88
C ILE A 107 4.38 3.51 -11.78
N LYS A 108 5.45 4.05 -12.38
CA LYS A 108 6.36 3.30 -13.25
C LYS A 108 6.90 2.07 -12.53
N GLU A 109 7.51 2.25 -11.36
CA GLU A 109 8.10 1.16 -10.58
C GLU A 109 7.07 0.09 -10.19
N SER A 110 5.83 0.50 -9.86
CA SER A 110 4.75 -0.42 -9.53
C SER A 110 4.25 -1.23 -10.72
N LEU A 111 4.28 -0.65 -11.92
CA LEU A 111 3.90 -1.34 -13.15
C LEU A 111 5.00 -2.27 -13.67
N GLU A 112 6.26 -1.87 -13.57
CA GLU A 112 7.42 -2.66 -14.00
C GLU A 112 7.69 -3.84 -13.04
N GLU A 113 7.40 -3.67 -11.74
CA GLU A 113 7.52 -4.72 -10.72
C GLU A 113 6.22 -4.91 -9.94
N PRO A 114 5.19 -5.57 -10.50
CA PRO A 114 3.88 -5.72 -9.84
C PRO A 114 3.95 -6.44 -8.49
N LYS A 115 4.98 -7.24 -8.25
CA LYS A 115 5.20 -7.91 -6.95
C LYS A 115 5.30 -6.92 -5.79
N ARG A 116 5.76 -5.69 -6.03
CA ARG A 116 5.83 -4.62 -5.02
C ARG A 116 4.44 -4.18 -4.53
N LEU A 117 3.43 -4.20 -5.40
CA LEU A 117 2.05 -3.85 -5.02
C LEU A 117 1.45 -4.85 -4.03
N PHE A 118 1.81 -6.14 -4.16
CA PHE A 118 1.30 -7.20 -3.28
C PHE A 118 2.08 -7.29 -1.96
N LEU A 119 3.36 -6.92 -1.98
CA LEU A 119 4.21 -7.05 -0.80
C LEU A 119 4.21 -5.81 0.08
N ASN A 120 3.55 -4.70 -0.32
CA ASN A 120 3.63 -3.39 0.36
C ASN A 120 5.09 -2.95 0.63
N VAL A 121 6.03 -3.39 -0.20
CA VAL A 121 7.44 -3.05 -0.06
C VAL A 121 7.63 -1.64 -0.63
N TRP A 122 7.27 -0.64 0.15
CA TRP A 122 7.79 0.70 -0.05
C TRP A 122 9.31 0.57 0.08
N LYS A 123 10.03 1.03 -0.91
CA LYS A 123 11.50 1.09 -0.85
C LYS A 123 11.88 2.17 0.18
N MET A 124 11.76 1.84 1.45
CA MET A 124 12.61 2.42 2.47
C MET A 124 13.97 1.75 2.24
N GLU A 125 14.92 2.47 1.70
CA GLU A 125 16.34 2.07 1.75
C GLU A 125 16.81 2.19 3.20
N GLU A 126 16.16 1.47 4.07
CA GLU A 126 16.64 1.28 5.43
C GLU A 126 17.42 -0.02 5.44
N ASN A 127 18.74 0.11 5.44
CA ASN A 127 19.62 -1.00 5.72
C ASN A 127 19.50 -1.34 7.20
N PHE A 128 19.09 -2.57 7.50
CA PHE A 128 19.10 -3.12 8.85
C PHE A 128 20.23 -4.11 8.98
N ASP A 129 20.92 -4.08 10.13
CA ASP A 129 21.95 -5.07 10.47
C ASP A 129 21.31 -6.41 10.85
N LEU A 130 20.09 -6.36 11.41
CA LEU A 130 19.33 -7.53 11.83
C LEU A 130 17.83 -7.34 11.59
N ILE A 131 17.20 -8.35 10.97
CA ILE A 131 15.76 -8.42 10.84
C ILE A 131 15.25 -9.64 11.61
N VAL A 132 14.38 -9.41 12.58
CA VAL A 132 13.73 -10.46 13.38
C VAL A 132 12.32 -10.67 12.86
N ILE A 133 12.00 -11.88 12.41
CA ILE A 133 10.67 -12.25 11.92
C ILE A 133 9.90 -12.96 13.03
N GLY A 134 8.82 -12.33 13.50
CA GLY A 134 7.99 -12.79 14.60
C GLY A 134 8.28 -12.08 15.91
N GLY A 135 7.30 -11.33 16.42
CA GLY A 135 7.34 -10.56 17.67
C GLY A 135 6.96 -11.34 18.92
N GLY A 136 7.07 -12.68 18.92
CA GLY A 136 6.86 -13.51 20.09
C GLY A 136 7.95 -13.32 21.16
N PRO A 137 7.91 -14.06 22.31
CA PRO A 137 8.86 -13.87 23.42
C PRO A 137 10.33 -13.93 23.02
N GLY A 138 10.70 -14.87 22.15
CA GLY A 138 12.07 -14.95 21.62
C GLY A 138 12.39 -13.81 20.66
N GLY A 139 11.43 -13.41 19.81
CA GLY A 139 11.65 -12.39 18.78
C GLY A 139 11.85 -10.99 19.36
N TYR A 140 10.92 -10.51 20.19
CA TYR A 140 11.06 -9.17 20.74
C TYR A 140 12.26 -9.05 21.69
N VAL A 141 12.58 -10.11 22.45
CA VAL A 141 13.76 -10.13 23.33
C VAL A 141 15.04 -10.07 22.49
N CYS A 142 15.11 -10.84 21.40
CA CYS A 142 16.23 -10.79 20.45
C CYS A 142 16.38 -9.41 19.84
N ALA A 143 15.29 -8.80 19.37
CA ALA A 143 15.32 -7.48 18.75
C ALA A 143 15.78 -6.39 19.74
N ILE A 144 15.26 -6.41 20.97
CA ILE A 144 15.69 -5.48 22.04
C ILE A 144 17.18 -5.66 22.32
N ARG A 145 17.66 -6.90 22.47
CA ARG A 145 19.06 -7.17 22.77
C ARG A 145 19.99 -6.74 21.66
N ALA A 146 19.62 -6.98 20.40
CA ALA A 146 20.38 -6.52 19.25
C ALA A 146 20.47 -5.00 19.19
N ALA A 147 19.36 -4.29 19.43
CA ALA A 147 19.34 -2.83 19.49
C ALA A 147 20.20 -2.28 20.64
N GLN A 148 20.19 -2.92 21.81
CA GLN A 148 21.08 -2.57 22.94
C GLN A 148 22.56 -2.75 22.62
N LEU A 149 22.89 -3.66 21.71
CA LEU A 149 24.26 -3.89 21.22
C LEU A 149 24.65 -2.93 20.07
N GLY A 150 23.79 -1.96 19.73
CA GLY A 150 24.05 -0.94 18.71
C GLY A 150 23.71 -1.35 17.30
N LEU A 151 23.07 -2.52 17.08
CA LEU A 151 22.63 -2.95 15.77
C LEU A 151 21.34 -2.24 15.35
N LYS A 152 21.28 -1.74 14.11
CA LYS A 152 20.05 -1.23 13.53
C LYS A 152 19.11 -2.41 13.24
N THR A 153 18.10 -2.59 14.11
CA THR A 153 17.27 -3.79 14.15
C THR A 153 15.83 -3.49 13.75
N ALA A 154 15.25 -4.33 12.87
CA ALA A 154 13.83 -4.35 12.58
C ALA A 154 13.19 -5.62 13.15
N CYS A 155 11.96 -5.48 13.69
CA CYS A 155 11.15 -6.61 14.12
C CYS A 155 9.84 -6.62 13.32
N ILE A 156 9.58 -7.70 12.60
CA ILE A 156 8.39 -7.87 11.75
C ILE A 156 7.39 -8.74 12.50
N GLU A 157 6.20 -8.20 12.78
CA GLU A 157 5.11 -8.92 13.43
C GLU A 157 3.81 -8.74 12.63
N SER A 158 3.09 -9.82 12.41
CA SER A 158 1.81 -9.82 11.69
C SER A 158 0.62 -9.35 12.55
N ARG A 159 0.73 -9.49 13.88
CA ARG A 159 -0.27 -9.03 14.84
C ARG A 159 0.08 -7.62 15.27
N GLY A 160 -0.84 -6.73 15.43
CA GLY A 160 -0.59 -5.32 15.79
C GLY A 160 0.15 -5.10 17.13
N THR A 161 0.54 -6.17 17.86
CA THR A 161 1.21 -6.11 19.17
C THR A 161 2.31 -7.14 19.28
N LEU A 162 3.42 -6.76 19.93
CA LEU A 162 4.52 -7.68 20.28
C LEU A 162 4.11 -8.59 21.45
N GLY A 163 4.82 -9.70 21.62
CA GLY A 163 4.64 -10.64 22.73
C GLY A 163 3.97 -11.97 22.33
N GLY A 164 3.44 -12.05 21.11
CA GLY A 164 2.85 -13.28 20.56
C GLY A 164 1.73 -13.84 21.45
N THR A 165 1.48 -15.14 21.32
CA THR A 165 0.46 -15.86 22.10
C THR A 165 0.78 -15.86 23.59
N CYS A 166 2.04 -15.93 23.96
CA CYS A 166 2.46 -16.06 25.35
C CYS A 166 2.09 -14.83 26.19
N LEU A 167 2.33 -13.63 25.65
CA LEU A 167 2.06 -12.37 26.37
C LEU A 167 0.59 -11.95 26.26
N ASN A 168 -0.02 -12.13 25.08
CA ASN A 168 -1.32 -11.52 24.76
C ASN A 168 -2.52 -12.47 24.98
N VAL A 169 -2.33 -13.79 24.91
CA VAL A 169 -3.45 -14.75 24.88
C VAL A 169 -3.34 -15.89 25.90
N GLY A 170 -2.13 -16.39 26.14
CA GLY A 170 -1.93 -17.66 26.85
C GLY A 170 -1.18 -17.54 28.17
N CYS A 171 0.13 -17.77 28.17
CA CYS A 171 0.90 -18.10 29.38
C CYS A 171 0.82 -17.03 30.49
N ILE A 172 0.96 -15.76 30.17
CA ILE A 172 0.97 -14.69 31.18
C ILE A 172 -0.44 -14.38 31.70
N PRO A 173 -1.44 -14.15 30.83
CA PRO A 173 -2.82 -13.98 31.28
C PRO A 173 -3.34 -15.16 32.11
N SER A 174 -3.07 -16.40 31.69
CA SER A 174 -3.49 -17.59 32.40
C SER A 174 -2.84 -17.70 33.77
N LYS A 175 -1.51 -17.46 33.89
CA LYS A 175 -0.81 -17.48 35.17
C LYS A 175 -1.29 -16.39 36.10
N SER A 176 -1.56 -15.20 35.57
CA SER A 176 -2.11 -14.09 36.37
C SER A 176 -3.47 -14.43 36.94
N LEU A 177 -4.38 -15.01 36.14
CA LEU A 177 -5.69 -15.43 36.59
C LEU A 177 -5.60 -16.55 37.65
N LEU A 178 -4.74 -17.57 37.44
CA LEU A 178 -4.53 -18.64 38.39
C LEU A 178 -4.00 -18.12 39.74
N ASN A 179 -3.00 -17.21 39.70
CA ASN A 179 -2.46 -16.59 40.90
C ASN A 179 -3.51 -15.77 41.65
N SER A 180 -4.32 -15.01 40.95
CA SER A 180 -5.41 -14.22 41.54
C SER A 180 -6.49 -15.14 42.19
N SER A 181 -6.83 -16.24 41.50
CA SER A 181 -7.77 -17.25 42.02
C SER A 181 -7.23 -17.94 43.28
N GLU A 182 -5.94 -18.24 43.30
CA GLU A 182 -5.30 -18.86 44.49
C GLU A 182 -5.27 -17.87 45.66
N LEU A 183 -4.91 -16.62 45.44
CA LEU A 183 -4.94 -15.57 46.48
C LEU A 183 -6.34 -15.36 47.03
N PHE A 184 -7.36 -15.34 46.17
CA PHE A 184 -8.76 -15.26 46.58
C PHE A 184 -9.18 -16.43 47.45
N SER A 185 -8.83 -17.67 47.06
CA SER A 185 -9.11 -18.89 47.81
C SER A 185 -8.44 -18.88 49.20
N LYS A 186 -7.18 -18.47 49.27
CA LYS A 186 -6.42 -18.32 50.53
C LYS A 186 -7.06 -17.27 51.44
N ALA A 187 -7.45 -16.13 50.91
CA ALA A 187 -8.13 -15.08 51.66
C ALA A 187 -9.46 -15.60 52.23
N LYS A 188 -10.28 -16.22 51.40
CA LYS A 188 -11.58 -16.79 51.83
C LYS A 188 -11.44 -17.81 52.96
N ASN A 189 -10.44 -18.67 52.87
CA ASN A 189 -10.22 -19.71 53.89
C ASN A 189 -9.67 -19.13 55.21
N ASN A 190 -8.86 -18.05 55.16
CA ASN A 190 -8.30 -17.40 56.34
C ASN A 190 -9.31 -16.49 57.08
N PHE A 191 -10.37 -16.03 56.40
CA PHE A 191 -11.43 -15.23 57.04
C PHE A 191 -12.64 -16.08 57.51
N SER A 192 -12.59 -17.39 57.34
CA SER A 192 -13.65 -18.31 57.72
C SER A 192 -13.31 -19.12 58.98
N SER A 193 -12.23 -18.73 59.70
CA SER A 193 -11.80 -19.33 61.00
C SER A 193 -11.98 -18.35 62.13
#